data_13024dc69c2bcf7a4501e20865e35e34
#
_entry.id   13024dc69c2bcf7a4501e20865e35e34
#
_cell.length_a   1.000
_cell.length_b   1.000
_cell.length_c   1.000
_cell.angle_alpha   90.00
_cell.angle_beta   90.00
_cell.angle_gamma   90.00
#
_symmetry.space_group_name_H-M   'P 1'
#
loop_
_entity.id
_entity.type
_entity.pdbx_description
1 polymer ?
#
loop_
_entity_poly.entity_id
_entity_poly.type
_entity_poly.pdbx_seq_one_letter_code
_entity_poly.pdbx_strand_id
1 'polypeptide(L)'
;MAAVIKTEGLTRRYGRQTAVDALSFEVSAGEVFGFLGPNGAGKTTTILMLLGLTEPTAGRAEVLGCDPVRHPLQIKRQVGYLPENVGFYDDLTAHENLRFVARLNQVPEARIQPVLENALSTVGLSDQSGKLVGEYSRGMRQRLGIAELLLKEPKLVILDEPALGLDPDGMNKMLDLIVSLNREHGITVLMCTHMLNHVERICGRVGIMYKGKLAALGTIAELARMRGALDVSPATLEQIYLRYCQEDKSC
;
A
#
# COMPACT_ATOMS: atom_id res chain seq x y z
N MET A 1 6.70 13.48 14.19
CA MET A 1 6.64 12.00 14.29
C MET A 1 7.83 11.44 13.51
N ALA A 2 8.35 10.26 13.86
CA ALA A 2 9.46 9.66 13.10
C ALA A 2 8.97 9.19 11.72
N ALA A 3 9.77 9.40 10.68
CA ALA A 3 9.48 8.87 9.35
C ALA A 3 9.71 7.35 9.32
N VAL A 4 8.76 6.59 8.78
CA VAL A 4 8.89 5.15 8.55
C VAL A 4 9.28 4.81 7.11
N ILE A 5 9.02 5.72 6.18
CA ILE A 5 9.55 5.69 4.82
C ILE A 5 10.19 7.04 4.56
N LYS A 6 11.40 7.03 4.01
CA LYS A 6 12.09 8.22 3.51
C LYS A 6 12.79 7.90 2.21
N THR A 7 12.62 8.74 1.20
CA THR A 7 13.31 8.62 -0.07
C THR A 7 14.01 9.93 -0.42
N GLU A 8 15.20 9.85 -0.99
CA GLU A 8 15.99 11.02 -1.41
C GLU A 8 16.54 10.78 -2.82
N GLY A 9 15.96 11.47 -3.80
CA GLY A 9 16.34 11.37 -5.21
C GLY A 9 16.22 9.96 -5.78
N LEU A 10 15.31 9.11 -5.24
CA LEU A 10 15.20 7.71 -5.59
C LEU A 10 14.88 7.56 -7.08
N THR A 11 15.73 6.86 -7.81
CA THR A 11 15.64 6.73 -9.27
C THR A 11 15.79 5.29 -9.70
N ARG A 12 14.95 4.85 -10.67
CA ARG A 12 15.07 3.54 -11.31
C ARG A 12 14.95 3.65 -12.81
N ARG A 13 15.96 3.11 -13.51
CA ARG A 13 15.99 3.02 -14.96
C ARG A 13 16.03 1.56 -15.43
N TYR A 14 15.31 1.25 -16.47
CA TYR A 14 15.32 -0.03 -17.19
C TYR A 14 15.79 0.25 -18.63
N GLY A 15 17.06 0.01 -18.91
CA GLY A 15 17.67 0.40 -20.17
C GLY A 15 17.54 1.91 -20.40
N ARG A 16 16.81 2.30 -21.46
CA ARG A 16 16.57 3.73 -21.78
C ARG A 16 15.35 4.33 -21.08
N GLN A 17 14.49 3.52 -20.47
CA GLN A 17 13.27 3.98 -19.82
C GLN A 17 13.54 4.31 -18.35
N THR A 18 13.23 5.53 -17.93
CA THR A 18 13.22 5.94 -16.52
C THR A 18 11.82 5.68 -15.96
N ALA A 19 11.71 4.69 -15.09
CA ALA A 19 10.43 4.32 -14.45
C ALA A 19 10.15 5.18 -13.20
N VAL A 20 11.21 5.59 -12.48
CA VAL A 20 11.15 6.51 -11.32
C VAL A 20 12.30 7.47 -11.45
N ASP A 21 12.05 8.77 -11.31
CA ASP A 21 13.01 9.86 -11.54
C ASP A 21 13.06 10.80 -10.34
N ALA A 22 14.17 10.76 -9.61
CA ALA A 22 14.53 11.62 -8.47
C ALA A 22 13.41 11.76 -7.42
N LEU A 23 12.71 10.68 -7.07
CA LEU A 23 11.59 10.66 -6.15
C LEU A 23 12.04 10.93 -4.71
N SER A 24 11.49 11.98 -4.08
CA SER A 24 11.76 12.34 -2.68
C SER A 24 10.45 12.57 -1.94
N PHE A 25 10.17 11.76 -0.92
CA PHE A 25 9.02 11.91 -0.02
C PHE A 25 9.26 11.17 1.30
N GLU A 26 8.42 11.49 2.28
CA GLU A 26 8.43 10.84 3.59
C GLU A 26 7.01 10.41 3.99
N VAL A 27 6.91 9.27 4.70
CA VAL A 27 5.69 8.78 5.35
C VAL A 27 5.95 8.67 6.84
N SER A 28 5.09 9.27 7.65
CA SER A 28 5.22 9.29 9.11
C SER A 28 4.66 8.01 9.75
N ALA A 29 5.17 7.66 10.95
CA ALA A 29 4.60 6.56 11.72
C ALA A 29 3.12 6.82 12.07
N GLY A 30 2.26 5.78 11.93
CA GLY A 30 0.82 5.88 12.19
C GLY A 30 0.03 6.66 11.13
N GLU A 31 0.61 6.97 9.98
CA GLU A 31 -0.05 7.66 8.88
C GLU A 31 -0.74 6.67 7.92
N VAL A 32 -1.91 7.04 7.38
CA VAL A 32 -2.46 6.45 6.16
C VAL A 32 -2.11 7.38 5.01
N PHE A 33 -1.11 6.99 4.22
CA PHE A 33 -0.58 7.78 3.11
C PHE A 33 -1.05 7.23 1.76
N GLY A 34 -1.65 8.09 0.94
CA GLY A 34 -2.07 7.78 -0.42
C GLY A 34 -0.98 8.05 -1.45
N PHE A 35 -0.59 7.04 -2.24
CA PHE A 35 0.37 7.20 -3.33
C PHE A 35 -0.37 7.04 -4.66
N LEU A 36 -0.74 8.17 -5.24
CA LEU A 36 -1.64 8.28 -6.39
C LEU A 36 -0.89 8.36 -7.72
N GLY A 37 -1.49 7.85 -8.76
CA GLY A 37 -0.97 8.02 -10.12
C GLY A 37 -1.61 7.06 -11.11
N PRO A 38 -1.57 7.35 -12.42
CA PRO A 38 -2.06 6.46 -13.45
C PRO A 38 -1.23 5.17 -13.53
N ASN A 39 -1.72 4.20 -14.28
CA ASN A 39 -0.93 3.01 -14.60
C ASN A 39 0.35 3.42 -15.34
N GLY A 40 1.47 2.81 -14.96
CA GLY A 40 2.79 3.18 -15.51
C GLY A 40 3.43 4.43 -14.90
N ALA A 41 2.82 5.10 -13.91
CA ALA A 41 3.42 6.25 -13.24
C ALA A 41 4.70 5.93 -12.44
N GLY A 42 4.97 4.63 -12.16
CA GLY A 42 6.13 4.20 -11.38
C GLY A 42 5.81 3.75 -9.95
N LYS A 43 4.52 3.69 -9.55
CA LYS A 43 4.09 3.31 -8.19
C LYS A 43 4.63 1.94 -7.77
N THR A 44 4.34 0.89 -8.53
CA THR A 44 4.80 -0.47 -8.22
C THR A 44 6.33 -0.57 -8.24
N THR A 45 7.02 0.14 -9.17
CA THR A 45 8.49 0.21 -9.17
C THR A 45 9.03 0.84 -7.88
N THR A 46 8.38 1.88 -7.38
CA THR A 46 8.73 2.50 -6.09
C THR A 46 8.54 1.52 -4.95
N ILE A 47 7.40 0.81 -4.88
CA ILE A 47 7.16 -0.24 -3.88
C ILE A 47 8.26 -1.29 -3.90
N LEU A 48 8.62 -1.79 -5.08
CA LEU A 48 9.67 -2.82 -5.22
C LEU A 48 11.02 -2.34 -4.69
N MET A 49 11.38 -1.05 -4.91
CA MET A 49 12.59 -0.46 -4.34
C MET A 49 12.51 -0.35 -2.81
N LEU A 50 11.37 0.09 -2.25
CA LEU A 50 11.16 0.18 -0.80
C LEU A 50 11.23 -1.18 -0.09
N LEU A 51 10.86 -2.26 -0.77
CA LEU A 51 10.93 -3.63 -0.27
C LEU A 51 12.28 -4.33 -0.51
N GLY A 52 13.23 -3.66 -1.19
CA GLY A 52 14.49 -4.28 -1.59
C GLY A 52 14.31 -5.44 -2.55
N LEU A 53 13.27 -5.41 -3.38
CA LEU A 53 13.01 -6.37 -4.47
C LEU A 53 13.63 -5.92 -5.80
N THR A 54 13.95 -4.64 -5.91
CA THR A 54 14.75 -4.08 -7.00
C THR A 54 15.65 -2.97 -6.45
N GLU A 55 16.88 -2.87 -6.96
CA GLU A 55 17.83 -1.85 -6.52
C GLU A 55 17.56 -0.52 -7.24
N PRO A 56 17.69 0.63 -6.58
CA PRO A 56 17.67 1.93 -7.25
C PRO A 56 18.89 2.09 -8.16
N THR A 57 18.74 2.83 -9.26
CA THR A 57 19.86 3.22 -10.14
C THR A 57 20.60 4.42 -9.55
N ALA A 58 19.90 5.28 -8.80
CA ALA A 58 20.46 6.42 -8.07
C ALA A 58 19.55 6.81 -6.91
N GLY A 59 20.04 7.66 -6.01
CA GLY A 59 19.33 8.06 -4.80
C GLY A 59 19.33 6.96 -3.73
N ARG A 60 18.51 7.16 -2.70
CA ARG A 60 18.42 6.22 -1.58
C ARG A 60 17.02 6.18 -0.98
N ALA A 61 16.73 5.08 -0.30
CA ALA A 61 15.52 4.92 0.49
C ALA A 61 15.89 4.39 1.88
N GLU A 62 15.06 4.74 2.85
CA GLU A 62 15.07 4.19 4.20
C GLU A 62 13.67 3.75 4.56
N VAL A 63 13.51 2.53 5.08
CA VAL A 63 12.23 1.97 5.52
C VAL A 63 12.42 1.40 6.93
N LEU A 64 11.66 1.94 7.89
CA LEU A 64 11.77 1.59 9.31
C LEU A 64 13.21 1.69 9.84
N GLY A 65 13.97 2.72 9.41
CA GLY A 65 15.35 2.94 9.80
C GLY A 65 16.37 2.05 9.08
N CYS A 66 15.96 1.26 8.07
CA CYS A 66 16.82 0.34 7.34
C CYS A 66 16.92 0.70 5.85
N ASP A 67 18.11 0.55 5.29
CA ASP A 67 18.35 0.63 3.84
C ASP A 67 17.81 -0.65 3.16
N PRO A 68 16.85 -0.55 2.22
CA PRO A 68 16.26 -1.71 1.54
C PRO A 68 17.25 -2.55 0.73
N VAL A 69 18.31 -1.93 0.22
CA VAL A 69 19.35 -2.65 -0.56
C VAL A 69 20.24 -3.48 0.36
N ARG A 70 20.60 -2.91 1.52
CA ARG A 70 21.53 -3.56 2.46
C ARG A 70 20.83 -4.53 3.42
N HIS A 71 19.60 -4.25 3.80
CA HIS A 71 18.87 -4.98 4.84
C HIS A 71 17.47 -5.45 4.40
N PRO A 72 17.29 -6.04 3.21
CA PRO A 72 15.97 -6.38 2.66
C PRO A 72 15.20 -7.37 3.53
N LEU A 73 15.87 -8.33 4.16
CA LEU A 73 15.21 -9.32 5.03
C LEU A 73 14.70 -8.69 6.33
N GLN A 74 15.43 -7.72 6.89
CA GLN A 74 15.01 -7.02 8.09
C GLN A 74 13.74 -6.19 7.84
N ILE A 75 13.66 -5.56 6.68
CA ILE A 75 12.46 -4.83 6.23
C ILE A 75 11.30 -5.80 6.03
N LYS A 76 11.48 -6.88 5.25
CA LYS A 76 10.42 -7.86 4.95
C LYS A 76 9.82 -8.53 6.19
N ARG A 77 10.56 -8.62 7.29
CA ARG A 77 10.05 -9.11 8.56
C ARG A 77 9.05 -8.17 9.24
N GLN A 78 9.14 -6.85 8.98
CA GLN A 78 8.34 -5.81 9.63
C GLN A 78 7.37 -5.10 8.69
N VAL A 79 7.47 -5.34 7.38
CA VAL A 79 6.63 -4.72 6.34
C VAL A 79 5.72 -5.79 5.71
N GLY A 80 4.41 -5.55 5.74
CA GLY A 80 3.44 -6.31 4.97
C GLY A 80 3.31 -5.73 3.56
N TYR A 81 3.25 -6.56 2.51
CA TYR A 81 2.98 -6.13 1.15
C TYR A 81 1.84 -6.91 0.53
N LEU A 82 0.77 -6.22 0.14
CA LEU A 82 -0.34 -6.76 -0.61
C LEU A 82 -0.20 -6.33 -2.07
N PRO A 83 0.17 -7.22 -2.99
CA PRO A 83 0.18 -6.91 -4.42
C PRO A 83 -1.25 -6.82 -4.98
N GLU A 84 -1.40 -6.19 -6.14
CA GLU A 84 -2.70 -6.11 -6.85
C GLU A 84 -3.35 -7.48 -7.05
N ASN A 85 -2.55 -8.49 -7.41
CA ASN A 85 -3.00 -9.87 -7.59
C ASN A 85 -2.43 -10.75 -6.49
N VAL A 86 -3.30 -11.23 -5.61
CA VAL A 86 -2.94 -12.11 -4.49
C VAL A 86 -3.04 -13.56 -4.92
N GLY A 87 -1.96 -14.31 -4.74
CA GLY A 87 -1.90 -15.75 -5.04
C GLY A 87 -2.07 -16.60 -3.79
N PHE A 88 -2.94 -17.60 -3.86
CA PHE A 88 -3.15 -18.60 -2.81
C PHE A 88 -3.20 -19.98 -3.45
N TYR A 89 -3.06 -21.01 -2.63
CA TYR A 89 -3.36 -22.39 -3.01
C TYR A 89 -4.88 -22.57 -2.99
N ASP A 90 -5.48 -22.70 -4.15
CA ASP A 90 -6.94 -22.74 -4.34
C ASP A 90 -7.59 -24.02 -3.77
N ASP A 91 -6.84 -25.09 -3.69
CA ASP A 91 -7.19 -26.40 -3.14
C ASP A 91 -6.99 -26.52 -1.61
N LEU A 92 -6.51 -25.45 -0.97
CA LEU A 92 -6.38 -25.35 0.48
C LEU A 92 -7.43 -24.38 1.03
N THR A 93 -7.83 -24.60 2.27
CA THR A 93 -8.65 -23.67 3.05
C THR A 93 -7.88 -22.39 3.39
N ALA A 94 -8.60 -21.33 3.80
CA ALA A 94 -7.93 -20.12 4.28
C ALA A 94 -7.04 -20.40 5.50
N HIS A 95 -7.52 -21.25 6.41
CA HIS A 95 -6.75 -21.63 7.58
C HIS A 95 -5.45 -22.39 7.21
N GLU A 96 -5.49 -23.28 6.23
CA GLU A 96 -4.31 -24.03 5.76
C GLU A 96 -3.32 -23.13 5.04
N ASN A 97 -3.80 -22.23 4.16
CA ASN A 97 -2.97 -21.21 3.51
C ASN A 97 -2.24 -20.35 4.54
N LEU A 98 -2.95 -19.78 5.51
CA LEU A 98 -2.35 -18.93 6.55
C LEU A 98 -1.37 -19.73 7.43
N ARG A 99 -1.69 -20.99 7.79
CA ARG A 99 -0.79 -21.85 8.56
C ARG A 99 0.51 -22.12 7.81
N PHE A 100 0.43 -22.37 6.51
CA PHE A 100 1.61 -22.53 5.66
C PHE A 100 2.50 -21.30 5.70
N VAL A 101 1.91 -20.11 5.51
CA VAL A 101 2.65 -18.83 5.53
C VAL A 101 3.19 -18.50 6.93
N ALA A 102 2.44 -18.79 8.00
CA ALA A 102 2.92 -18.62 9.37
C ALA A 102 4.20 -19.42 9.63
N ARG A 103 4.24 -20.68 9.18
CA ARG A 103 5.45 -21.52 9.28
C ARG A 103 6.61 -20.97 8.46
N LEU A 104 6.38 -20.48 7.24
CA LEU A 104 7.41 -19.83 6.43
C LEU A 104 7.98 -18.58 7.10
N ASN A 105 7.14 -17.83 7.81
CA ASN A 105 7.55 -16.68 8.61
C ASN A 105 8.15 -17.05 9.98
N GLN A 106 8.35 -18.35 10.25
CA GLN A 106 8.93 -18.86 11.50
C GLN A 106 8.14 -18.50 12.75
N VAL A 107 6.81 -18.36 12.63
CA VAL A 107 5.93 -18.19 13.80
C VAL A 107 6.01 -19.46 14.65
N PRO A 108 6.31 -19.38 15.96
CA PRO A 108 6.38 -20.54 16.84
C PRO A 108 5.09 -21.36 16.79
N GLU A 109 5.18 -22.69 16.69
CA GLU A 109 4.01 -23.58 16.48
C GLU A 109 2.92 -23.35 17.53
N ALA A 110 3.29 -23.10 18.79
CA ALA A 110 2.35 -22.80 19.88
C ALA A 110 1.58 -21.47 19.68
N ARG A 111 2.10 -20.54 18.87
CA ARG A 111 1.47 -19.25 18.56
C ARG A 111 0.68 -19.24 17.25
N ILE A 112 0.85 -20.25 16.39
CA ILE A 112 0.23 -20.26 15.06
C ILE A 112 -1.29 -20.15 15.19
N GLN A 113 -1.94 -21.04 15.94
CA GLN A 113 -3.41 -21.05 16.03
C GLN A 113 -3.99 -19.71 16.52
N PRO A 114 -3.53 -19.14 17.66
CA PRO A 114 -4.02 -17.84 18.13
C PRO A 114 -3.80 -16.70 17.12
N VAL A 115 -2.66 -16.69 16.43
CA VAL A 115 -2.34 -15.64 15.43
C VAL A 115 -3.25 -15.77 14.22
N LEU A 116 -3.53 -16.98 13.74
CA LEU A 116 -4.46 -17.22 12.64
C LEU A 116 -5.88 -16.79 12.97
N GLU A 117 -6.38 -17.17 14.14
CA GLU A 117 -7.73 -16.81 14.60
C GLU A 117 -7.90 -15.29 14.70
N ASN A 118 -6.91 -14.61 15.29
CA ASN A 118 -6.90 -13.15 15.36
C ASN A 118 -6.88 -12.50 13.97
N ALA A 119 -6.00 -12.97 13.07
CA ALA A 119 -5.90 -12.44 11.71
C ALA A 119 -7.21 -12.63 10.93
N LEU A 120 -7.81 -13.83 10.97
CA LEU A 120 -9.08 -14.12 10.31
C LEU A 120 -10.24 -13.31 10.89
N SER A 121 -10.28 -13.12 12.22
CA SER A 121 -11.26 -12.29 12.89
C SER A 121 -11.14 -10.82 12.46
N THR A 122 -9.92 -10.28 12.45
CA THR A 122 -9.65 -8.89 12.05
C THR A 122 -10.15 -8.58 10.64
N VAL A 123 -10.02 -9.53 9.71
CA VAL A 123 -10.47 -9.34 8.32
C VAL A 123 -11.90 -9.82 8.07
N GLY A 124 -12.63 -10.30 9.10
CA GLY A 124 -14.02 -10.78 9.01
C GLY A 124 -14.16 -12.03 8.13
N LEU A 125 -13.24 -13.00 8.28
CA LEU A 125 -13.26 -14.27 7.54
C LEU A 125 -13.32 -15.51 8.45
N SER A 126 -13.56 -15.34 9.77
CA SER A 126 -13.61 -16.46 10.73
C SER A 126 -14.58 -17.56 10.28
N ASP A 127 -15.82 -17.20 9.94
CA ASP A 127 -16.88 -18.14 9.54
C ASP A 127 -16.64 -18.80 8.17
N GLN A 128 -15.69 -18.30 7.41
CA GLN A 128 -15.32 -18.78 6.08
C GLN A 128 -13.97 -19.52 6.06
N SER A 129 -13.29 -19.61 7.21
CA SER A 129 -11.91 -20.10 7.31
C SER A 129 -11.73 -21.55 6.86
N GLY A 130 -12.79 -22.37 6.94
CA GLY A 130 -12.81 -23.78 6.50
C GLY A 130 -13.16 -24.00 5.04
N LYS A 131 -13.54 -22.95 4.27
CA LYS A 131 -13.79 -23.09 2.83
C LYS A 131 -12.50 -23.08 2.03
N LEU A 132 -12.50 -23.76 0.89
CA LEU A 132 -11.40 -23.71 -0.07
C LEU A 132 -11.27 -22.29 -0.62
N VAL A 133 -10.02 -21.81 -0.74
CA VAL A 133 -9.77 -20.45 -1.26
C VAL A 133 -10.18 -20.33 -2.73
N GLY A 134 -10.23 -21.43 -3.49
CA GLY A 134 -10.80 -21.48 -4.83
C GLY A 134 -12.27 -21.00 -4.91
N GLU A 135 -13.03 -21.11 -3.82
CA GLU A 135 -14.44 -20.68 -3.72
C GLU A 135 -14.59 -19.23 -3.24
N TYR A 136 -13.48 -18.55 -2.92
CA TYR A 136 -13.53 -17.18 -2.40
C TYR A 136 -13.81 -16.16 -3.50
N SER A 137 -14.68 -15.18 -3.19
CA SER A 137 -14.80 -13.99 -4.02
C SER A 137 -13.49 -13.20 -4.05
N ARG A 138 -13.32 -12.31 -5.03
CA ARG A 138 -12.15 -11.43 -5.10
C ARG A 138 -11.96 -10.64 -3.80
N GLY A 139 -13.02 -10.08 -3.24
CA GLY A 139 -12.96 -9.36 -1.98
C GLY A 139 -12.56 -10.21 -0.78
N MET A 140 -12.99 -11.48 -0.75
CA MET A 140 -12.53 -12.43 0.28
C MET A 140 -11.04 -12.75 0.11
N ARG A 141 -10.56 -12.96 -1.11
CA ARG A 141 -9.13 -13.18 -1.40
C ARG A 141 -8.28 -11.99 -0.99
N GLN A 142 -8.70 -10.77 -1.31
CA GLN A 142 -8.00 -9.55 -0.89
C GLN A 142 -7.93 -9.41 0.64
N ARG A 143 -9.04 -9.67 1.34
CA ARG A 143 -9.07 -9.66 2.80
C ARG A 143 -8.20 -10.78 3.41
N LEU A 144 -8.18 -11.97 2.80
CA LEU A 144 -7.28 -13.04 3.20
C LEU A 144 -5.80 -12.64 3.01
N GLY A 145 -5.48 -11.90 1.94
CA GLY A 145 -4.15 -11.33 1.74
C GLY A 145 -3.75 -10.37 2.88
N ILE A 146 -4.68 -9.53 3.35
CA ILE A 146 -4.43 -8.72 4.55
C ILE A 146 -4.23 -9.59 5.78
N ALA A 147 -5.04 -10.64 5.99
CA ALA A 147 -4.84 -11.58 7.11
C ALA A 147 -3.44 -12.20 7.09
N GLU A 148 -2.94 -12.57 5.90
CA GLU A 148 -1.56 -13.08 5.74
C GLU A 148 -0.51 -12.06 6.21
N LEU A 149 -0.69 -10.78 5.90
CA LEU A 149 0.25 -9.74 6.34
C LEU A 149 0.29 -9.62 7.87
N LEU A 150 -0.87 -9.80 8.53
CA LEU A 150 -0.99 -9.65 9.98
C LEU A 150 -0.27 -10.75 10.77
N LEU A 151 0.02 -11.91 10.16
CA LEU A 151 0.70 -13.03 10.81
C LEU A 151 2.06 -12.67 11.41
N LYS A 152 2.71 -11.62 10.91
CA LYS A 152 4.03 -11.16 11.36
C LYS A 152 3.98 -9.83 12.14
N GLU A 153 2.79 -9.38 12.52
CA GLU A 153 2.60 -8.15 13.30
C GLU A 153 3.34 -6.95 12.68
N PRO A 154 3.02 -6.56 11.42
CA PRO A 154 3.78 -5.57 10.67
C PRO A 154 3.63 -4.16 11.27
N LYS A 155 4.70 -3.35 11.21
CA LYS A 155 4.68 -1.93 11.57
C LYS A 155 4.22 -1.03 10.41
N LEU A 156 4.42 -1.51 9.19
CA LEU A 156 4.05 -0.86 7.94
C LEU A 156 3.39 -1.87 7.02
N VAL A 157 2.27 -1.51 6.41
CA VAL A 157 1.70 -2.25 5.29
C VAL A 157 1.71 -1.39 4.03
N ILE A 158 2.09 -2.01 2.92
CA ILE A 158 2.08 -1.41 1.59
C ILE A 158 1.02 -2.17 0.79
N LEU A 159 0.01 -1.46 0.30
CA LEU A 159 -1.13 -2.02 -0.41
C LEU A 159 -1.13 -1.50 -1.84
N ASP A 160 -1.00 -2.38 -2.82
CA ASP A 160 -1.03 -2.02 -4.24
C ASP A 160 -2.42 -2.33 -4.81
N GLU A 161 -3.21 -1.29 -5.10
CA GLU A 161 -4.57 -1.34 -5.64
C GLU A 161 -5.53 -2.26 -4.81
N PRO A 162 -5.62 -2.13 -3.47
CA PRO A 162 -6.27 -3.12 -2.60
C PRO A 162 -7.77 -3.30 -2.85
N ALA A 163 -8.44 -2.29 -3.42
CA ALA A 163 -9.89 -2.31 -3.67
C ALA A 163 -10.23 -2.45 -5.17
N LEU A 164 -9.25 -2.67 -6.05
CA LEU A 164 -9.46 -2.76 -7.48
C LEU A 164 -10.32 -3.98 -7.84
N GLY A 165 -11.40 -3.73 -8.60
CA GLY A 165 -12.31 -4.78 -9.10
C GLY A 165 -13.21 -5.40 -8.03
N LEU A 166 -13.35 -4.76 -6.88
CA LEU A 166 -14.37 -5.09 -5.89
C LEU A 166 -15.69 -4.39 -6.24
N ASP A 167 -16.78 -4.99 -5.85
CA ASP A 167 -18.09 -4.34 -5.85
C ASP A 167 -18.16 -3.21 -4.80
N PRO A 168 -19.13 -2.30 -4.84
CA PRO A 168 -19.18 -1.15 -3.93
C PRO A 168 -19.19 -1.52 -2.44
N ASP A 169 -19.85 -2.62 -2.05
CA ASP A 169 -19.85 -3.09 -0.66
C ASP A 169 -18.48 -3.65 -0.25
N GLY A 170 -17.87 -4.47 -1.10
CA GLY A 170 -16.52 -4.98 -0.90
C GLY A 170 -15.47 -3.89 -0.82
N MET A 171 -15.58 -2.83 -1.65
CA MET A 171 -14.73 -1.65 -1.58
C MET A 171 -14.84 -0.96 -0.23
N ASN A 172 -16.08 -0.67 0.23
CA ASN A 172 -16.30 -0.02 1.51
C ASN A 172 -15.69 -0.83 2.66
N LYS A 173 -15.97 -2.14 2.71
CA LYS A 173 -15.41 -3.05 3.71
C LYS A 173 -13.89 -3.06 3.70
N MET A 174 -13.27 -3.00 2.52
CA MET A 174 -11.80 -2.94 2.39
C MET A 174 -11.24 -1.63 2.94
N LEU A 175 -11.86 -0.48 2.61
CA LEU A 175 -11.41 0.82 3.12
C LEU A 175 -11.59 0.91 4.64
N ASP A 176 -12.70 0.42 5.18
CA ASP A 176 -12.96 0.37 6.63
C ASP A 176 -11.94 -0.52 7.34
N LEU A 177 -11.60 -1.68 6.76
CA LEU A 177 -10.54 -2.55 7.27
C LEU A 177 -9.18 -1.83 7.30
N ILE A 178 -8.80 -1.11 6.24
CA ILE A 178 -7.54 -0.35 6.21
C ILE A 178 -7.51 0.71 7.32
N VAL A 179 -8.62 1.42 7.55
CA VAL A 179 -8.74 2.41 8.63
C VAL A 179 -8.63 1.74 10.00
N SER A 180 -9.27 0.58 10.20
CA SER A 180 -9.17 -0.19 11.46
C SER A 180 -7.73 -0.64 11.74
N LEU A 181 -7.01 -1.17 10.73
CA LEU A 181 -5.61 -1.53 10.87
C LEU A 181 -4.74 -0.37 11.36
N ASN A 182 -5.01 0.82 10.87
CA ASN A 182 -4.28 2.00 11.29
C ASN A 182 -4.69 2.46 12.71
N ARG A 183 -5.98 2.62 12.99
CA ARG A 183 -6.49 3.21 14.22
C ARG A 183 -6.39 2.28 15.43
N GLU A 184 -6.72 1.00 15.24
CA GLU A 184 -6.82 0.02 16.32
C GLU A 184 -5.51 -0.73 16.55
N HIS A 185 -4.72 -0.95 15.48
CA HIS A 185 -3.46 -1.69 15.56
C HIS A 185 -2.22 -0.79 15.41
N GLY A 186 -2.39 0.52 15.18
CA GLY A 186 -1.28 1.48 15.05
C GLY A 186 -0.40 1.26 13.81
N ILE A 187 -0.87 0.48 12.82
CA ILE A 187 -0.10 0.14 11.62
C ILE A 187 -0.04 1.34 10.69
N THR A 188 1.16 1.69 10.22
CA THR A 188 1.32 2.68 9.15
C THR A 188 0.91 2.06 7.82
N VAL A 189 0.19 2.82 6.98
CA VAL A 189 -0.30 2.33 5.70
C VAL A 189 0.20 3.20 4.55
N LEU A 190 0.85 2.59 3.56
CA LEU A 190 1.08 3.18 2.24
C LEU A 190 0.13 2.53 1.25
N MET A 191 -0.89 3.26 0.78
CA MET A 191 -1.86 2.76 -0.19
C MET A 191 -1.58 3.34 -1.57
N CYS A 192 -1.18 2.48 -2.52
CA CYS A 192 -1.01 2.85 -3.92
C CYS A 192 -2.29 2.58 -4.68
N THR A 193 -2.82 3.60 -5.37
CA THR A 193 -4.03 3.46 -6.18
C THR A 193 -4.14 4.56 -7.23
N HIS A 194 -4.98 4.35 -8.22
CA HIS A 194 -5.43 5.39 -9.15
C HIS A 194 -6.86 5.88 -8.84
N MET A 195 -7.51 5.32 -7.81
CA MET A 195 -8.88 5.64 -7.41
C MET A 195 -8.89 6.77 -6.38
N LEU A 196 -9.16 7.98 -6.84
CA LEU A 196 -9.05 9.22 -6.06
C LEU A 196 -10.02 9.29 -4.88
N ASN A 197 -11.27 8.86 -5.07
CA ASN A 197 -12.31 8.83 -4.05
C ASN A 197 -11.96 7.93 -2.84
N HIS A 198 -11.21 6.86 -3.06
CA HIS A 198 -10.75 6.00 -1.97
C HIS A 198 -9.72 6.71 -1.08
N VAL A 199 -8.78 7.39 -1.73
CA VAL A 199 -7.73 8.15 -1.02
C VAL A 199 -8.33 9.33 -0.26
N GLU A 200 -9.25 10.08 -0.90
CA GLU A 200 -9.95 11.21 -0.27
C GLU A 200 -10.68 10.81 1.01
N ARG A 201 -11.20 9.58 1.05
CA ARG A 201 -11.94 9.04 2.19
C ARG A 201 -11.05 8.68 3.38
N ILE A 202 -9.86 8.12 3.17
CA ILE A 202 -9.09 7.48 4.25
C ILE A 202 -7.67 8.01 4.45
N CYS A 203 -7.09 8.73 3.49
CA CYS A 203 -5.71 9.18 3.57
C CYS A 203 -5.61 10.59 4.14
N GLY A 204 -4.69 10.81 5.09
CA GLY A 204 -4.40 12.13 5.65
C GLY A 204 -3.55 12.99 4.72
N ARG A 205 -2.58 12.37 4.04
CA ARG A 205 -1.68 13.00 3.06
C ARG A 205 -1.57 12.13 1.82
N VAL A 206 -1.24 12.79 0.72
CA VAL A 206 -1.12 12.13 -0.58
C VAL A 206 0.12 12.59 -1.33
N GLY A 207 0.73 11.66 -2.07
CA GLY A 207 1.72 11.94 -3.09
C GLY A 207 1.14 11.62 -4.47
N ILE A 208 1.14 12.58 -5.39
CA ILE A 208 0.69 12.37 -6.77
C ILE A 208 1.90 12.09 -7.64
N MET A 209 1.92 10.91 -8.23
CA MET A 209 2.99 10.45 -9.12
C MET A 209 2.54 10.50 -10.59
N TYR A 210 3.37 11.11 -11.43
CA TYR A 210 3.12 11.18 -12.86
C TYR A 210 4.43 11.03 -13.66
N LYS A 211 4.45 10.16 -14.66
CA LYS A 211 5.62 9.88 -15.52
C LYS A 211 6.94 9.67 -14.74
N GLY A 212 6.88 8.91 -13.65
CA GLY A 212 8.05 8.59 -12.81
C GLY A 212 8.44 9.65 -11.79
N LYS A 213 7.77 10.81 -11.76
CA LYS A 213 8.08 11.93 -10.85
C LYS A 213 6.96 12.17 -9.83
N LEU A 214 7.32 12.74 -8.70
CA LEU A 214 6.38 13.27 -7.73
C LEU A 214 5.90 14.65 -8.21
N ALA A 215 4.66 14.71 -8.69
CA ALA A 215 4.05 15.95 -9.18
C ALA A 215 3.52 16.82 -8.03
N ALA A 216 3.04 16.21 -6.94
CA ALA A 216 2.55 16.93 -5.77
C ALA A 216 2.66 16.06 -4.51
N LEU A 217 2.80 16.72 -3.34
CA LEU A 217 2.85 16.08 -2.02
C LEU A 217 2.23 17.00 -0.98
N GLY A 218 1.31 16.51 -0.18
CA GLY A 218 0.66 17.27 0.90
C GLY A 218 -0.67 16.67 1.33
N THR A 219 -1.36 17.34 2.24
CA THR A 219 -2.76 17.07 2.53
C THR A 219 -3.63 17.54 1.36
N ILE A 220 -4.84 16.97 1.23
CA ILE A 220 -5.78 17.38 0.17
C ILE A 220 -6.05 18.89 0.25
N ALA A 221 -6.18 19.43 1.46
CA ALA A 221 -6.39 20.86 1.68
C ALA A 221 -5.20 21.73 1.26
N GLU A 222 -3.96 21.28 1.51
CA GLU A 222 -2.75 21.98 1.06
C GLU A 222 -2.63 21.96 -0.46
N LEU A 223 -2.88 20.81 -1.09
CA LEU A 223 -2.82 20.67 -2.55
C LEU A 223 -3.88 21.55 -3.25
N ALA A 224 -5.08 21.67 -2.67
CA ALA A 224 -6.12 22.55 -3.17
C ALA A 224 -5.68 24.04 -3.13
N ARG A 225 -5.03 24.47 -2.05
CA ARG A 225 -4.55 25.85 -1.87
C ARG A 225 -3.39 26.21 -2.81
N MET A 226 -2.44 25.31 -2.99
CA MET A 226 -1.22 25.52 -3.80
C MET A 226 -1.51 25.93 -5.24
N ARG A 227 -2.67 25.62 -5.78
CA ARG A 227 -3.05 25.90 -7.17
C ARG A 227 -4.18 26.91 -7.34
N GLY A 228 -4.43 27.79 -6.36
CA GLY A 228 -5.36 28.92 -6.51
C GLY A 228 -6.83 28.53 -6.69
N ALA A 229 -7.24 27.38 -6.17
CA ALA A 229 -8.63 26.90 -6.22
C ALA A 229 -9.55 27.62 -5.20
N LEU A 230 -9.20 28.86 -4.80
CA LEU A 230 -9.91 29.61 -3.75
C LEU A 230 -11.24 30.25 -4.23
N ASP A 231 -11.53 30.24 -5.53
CA ASP A 231 -12.71 30.96 -6.05
C ASP A 231 -13.97 30.09 -6.27
N VAL A 232 -13.90 28.77 -6.14
CA VAL A 232 -15.07 27.90 -6.33
C VAL A 232 -14.97 26.72 -5.37
N SER A 233 -15.97 26.47 -4.50
CA SER A 233 -16.21 25.27 -3.66
C SER A 233 -14.99 24.35 -3.40
N PRO A 234 -14.87 23.64 -2.28
CA PRO A 234 -13.68 22.85 -2.00
C PRO A 234 -13.35 21.95 -3.20
N ALA A 235 -12.20 22.22 -3.85
CA ALA A 235 -11.77 21.48 -5.03
C ALA A 235 -11.63 19.99 -4.67
N THR A 236 -12.27 19.10 -5.43
CA THR A 236 -12.15 17.65 -5.24
C THR A 236 -10.73 17.21 -5.58
N LEU A 237 -10.28 16.09 -4.98
CA LEU A 237 -8.99 15.49 -5.30
C LEU A 237 -8.86 15.18 -6.80
N GLU A 238 -9.97 14.87 -7.47
CA GLU A 238 -10.01 14.65 -8.92
C GLU A 238 -9.62 15.89 -9.72
N GLN A 239 -10.17 17.06 -9.36
CA GLN A 239 -9.81 18.32 -10.01
C GLN A 239 -8.35 18.67 -9.78
N ILE A 240 -7.84 18.45 -8.58
CA ILE A 240 -6.44 18.64 -8.23
C ILE A 240 -5.57 17.69 -9.09
N TYR A 241 -5.89 16.42 -9.10
CA TYR A 241 -5.17 15.39 -9.86
C TYR A 241 -5.10 15.70 -11.36
N LEU A 242 -6.24 16.05 -11.97
CA LEU A 242 -6.29 16.41 -13.40
C LEU A 242 -5.38 17.58 -13.73
N ARG A 243 -5.31 18.60 -12.88
CA ARG A 243 -4.43 19.76 -13.07
C ARG A 243 -2.95 19.38 -13.05
N TYR A 244 -2.54 18.47 -12.13
CA TYR A 244 -1.15 18.00 -12.07
C TYR A 244 -0.77 17.05 -13.23
N CYS A 245 -1.74 16.35 -13.83
CA CYS A 245 -1.50 15.41 -14.90
C CYS A 245 -1.69 16.00 -16.32
N GLN A 246 -2.35 17.16 -16.47
CA GLN A 246 -2.66 17.75 -17.79
C GLN A 246 -1.64 18.79 -18.28
N GLU A 247 -0.87 19.43 -17.42
CA GLU A 247 0.07 20.50 -17.81
C GLU A 247 1.20 20.05 -18.75
N ASP A 248 1.42 18.76 -18.88
CA ASP A 248 2.46 18.20 -19.79
C ASP A 248 1.98 18.01 -21.24
N LYS A 249 0.76 18.48 -21.60
CA LYS A 249 0.25 18.50 -22.98
C LYS A 249 0.50 19.83 -23.71
N SER A 250 1.16 20.78 -23.04
CA SER A 250 1.36 22.15 -23.57
C SER A 250 2.84 22.51 -23.80
N CYS A 251 3.65 21.51 -24.18
CA CYS A 251 4.99 21.77 -24.73
C CYS A 251 5.22 20.92 -25.97
#